data_a90f711ae82991d5278de7fde95abd6b
#
_entry.id   a90f711ae82991d5278de7fde95abd6b
#
_cell.length_a   1.000
_cell.length_b   1.000
_cell.length_c   1.000
_cell.angle_alpha   90.00
_cell.angle_beta   90.00
_cell.angle_gamma   90.00
#
_symmetry.space_group_name_H-M   'P 1'
#
loop_
_entity.id
_entity.type
_entity.pdbx_description
1 polymer ?
#
loop_
_entity_poly.entity_id
_entity_poly.type
_entity_poly.pdbx_seq_one_letter_code
_entity_poly.pdbx_strand_id
1 'polypeptide(L)'
;RLYDPQGHCIFEVQTNPKTKTDLYRRTRRIGTDGSIESDSLKYADGRVVISSYNKQGLLTETKEYNKNGELQAYTANKYDDKGRLISSQHQNLLFTNSPDQVISQKDAYEYDKYGYLSQIVYQRILGNNQKTSGCLTCLYDKYGNRIDGNSYYEYDNTGQWVCRTDREHPKEVERIQYIYK
;
A
#
# COMPACT_ATOMS: atom_id res chain seq x y z
N ARG A 1 1.88 15.83 20.99
CA ARG A 1 1.49 16.35 19.67
C ARG A 1 1.65 17.85 19.63
N LEU A 2 2.13 18.37 18.49
CA LEU A 2 2.12 19.80 18.19
C LEU A 2 1.31 20.04 16.93
N TYR A 3 0.66 21.18 16.86
CA TYR A 3 -0.21 21.56 15.74
C TYR A 3 0.23 22.91 15.18
N ASP A 4 0.01 23.12 13.89
CA ASP A 4 0.17 24.43 13.27
C ASP A 4 -1.03 25.35 13.63
N PRO A 5 -0.99 26.65 13.26
CA PRO A 5 -2.09 27.58 13.52
C PRO A 5 -3.43 27.18 12.87
N GLN A 6 -3.41 26.33 11.83
CA GLN A 6 -4.58 25.81 11.13
C GLN A 6 -5.12 24.50 11.74
N GLY A 7 -4.46 23.98 12.77
CA GLY A 7 -4.88 22.77 13.49
C GLY A 7 -4.37 21.45 12.91
N HIS A 8 -3.44 21.47 11.95
CA HIS A 8 -2.82 20.24 11.44
C HIS A 8 -1.74 19.75 12.39
N CYS A 9 -1.75 18.44 12.67
CA CYS A 9 -0.70 17.82 13.50
C CYS A 9 0.62 17.77 12.73
N ILE A 10 1.58 18.61 13.11
CA ILE A 10 2.90 18.71 12.48
C ILE A 10 3.98 17.89 13.19
N PHE A 11 3.75 17.54 14.45
CA PHE A 11 4.66 16.71 15.22
C PHE A 11 3.92 15.81 16.20
N GLU A 12 4.33 14.55 16.28
CA GLU A 12 3.78 13.55 17.20
C GLU A 12 4.89 12.67 17.77
N VAL A 13 4.82 12.38 19.06
CA VAL A 13 5.62 11.35 19.71
C VAL A 13 4.69 10.29 20.26
N GLN A 14 4.96 9.03 19.96
CA GLN A 14 4.31 7.90 20.60
C GLN A 14 5.31 7.23 21.55
N THR A 15 4.91 7.05 22.79
CA THR A 15 5.72 6.42 23.83
C THR A 15 5.11 5.11 24.30
N ASN A 16 5.94 4.17 24.68
CA ASN A 16 5.49 2.95 25.33
C ASN A 16 4.95 3.31 26.74
N PRO A 17 3.70 2.99 27.07
CA PRO A 17 3.10 3.38 28.34
C PRO A 17 3.77 2.74 29.56
N LYS A 18 4.40 1.56 29.39
CA LYS A 18 5.09 0.82 30.47
C LYS A 18 6.51 1.33 30.71
N THR A 19 7.31 1.47 29.63
CA THR A 19 8.74 1.82 29.73
C THR A 19 9.00 3.31 29.65
N LYS A 20 8.01 4.12 29.24
CA LYS A 20 8.13 5.57 29.00
C LYS A 20 9.17 5.94 27.93
N THR A 21 9.58 4.97 27.10
CA THR A 21 10.50 5.20 25.98
C THR A 21 9.73 5.55 24.72
N ASP A 22 10.28 6.42 23.88
CA ASP A 22 9.68 6.76 22.58
C ASP A 22 9.69 5.52 21.68
N LEU A 23 8.56 5.20 21.09
CA LEU A 23 8.44 4.17 20.04
C LEU A 23 8.78 4.76 18.67
N TYR A 24 8.24 5.94 18.39
CA TYR A 24 8.59 6.74 17.23
C TYR A 24 8.31 8.23 17.46
N ARG A 25 8.96 9.06 16.63
CA ARG A 25 8.66 10.48 16.46
C ARG A 25 8.26 10.72 15.01
N ARG A 26 7.16 11.43 14.83
CA ARG A 26 6.61 11.78 13.53
C ARG A 26 6.69 13.28 13.32
N THR A 27 7.20 13.69 12.16
CA THR A 27 7.22 15.10 11.73
C THR A 27 6.55 15.20 10.36
N ARG A 28 5.63 16.14 10.19
CA ARG A 28 4.94 16.40 8.92
C ARG A 28 5.27 17.80 8.41
N ARG A 29 5.46 17.89 7.11
CA ARG A 29 5.49 19.14 6.39
C ARG A 29 4.13 19.32 5.70
N ILE A 30 3.50 20.45 6.01
CA ILE A 30 2.19 20.83 5.47
C ILE A 30 2.42 21.91 4.42
N GLY A 31 1.80 21.75 3.27
CA GLY A 31 1.80 22.74 2.20
C GLY A 31 0.93 23.95 2.54
N THR A 32 1.04 25.00 1.75
CA THR A 32 0.26 26.23 1.93
C THR A 32 -1.24 26.05 1.73
N ASP A 33 -1.64 24.97 1.07
CA ASP A 33 -3.04 24.55 0.85
C ASP A 33 -3.57 23.60 1.95
N GLY A 34 -2.76 23.32 3.00
CA GLY A 34 -3.09 22.42 4.08
C GLY A 34 -2.86 20.92 3.77
N SER A 35 -2.40 20.60 2.56
CA SER A 35 -2.07 19.21 2.22
C SER A 35 -0.77 18.76 2.87
N ILE A 36 -0.65 17.44 3.15
CA ILE A 36 0.61 16.87 3.62
C ILE A 36 1.54 16.69 2.41
N GLU A 37 2.66 17.43 2.40
CA GLU A 37 3.71 17.28 1.39
C GLU A 37 4.66 16.14 1.70
N SER A 38 5.04 15.97 2.99
CA SER A 38 5.91 14.90 3.45
C SER A 38 5.65 14.53 4.90
N ASP A 39 6.01 13.31 5.23
CA ASP A 39 5.92 12.73 6.56
C ASP A 39 7.23 11.99 6.86
N SER A 40 7.82 12.24 8.02
CA SER A 40 9.04 11.56 8.49
C SER A 40 8.77 10.87 9.82
N LEU A 41 9.01 9.57 9.85
CA LEU A 41 8.93 8.72 11.03
C LEU A 41 10.33 8.32 11.46
N LYS A 42 10.75 8.71 12.67
CA LYS A 42 11.99 8.25 13.30
C LYS A 42 11.65 7.27 14.41
N TYR A 43 12.08 6.02 14.27
CA TYR A 43 11.86 4.94 15.22
C TYR A 43 12.91 4.95 16.33
N ALA A 44 12.63 4.27 17.45
CA ALA A 44 13.51 4.16 18.60
C ALA A 44 14.84 3.46 18.28
N ASP A 45 14.84 2.55 17.30
CA ASP A 45 16.03 1.84 16.81
C ASP A 45 16.94 2.70 15.90
N GLY A 46 16.54 3.96 15.67
CA GLY A 46 17.25 4.92 14.82
C GLY A 46 16.89 4.85 13.34
N ARG A 47 16.05 3.91 12.92
CA ARG A 47 15.51 3.84 11.55
C ARG A 47 14.65 5.05 11.26
N VAL A 48 14.71 5.55 10.02
CA VAL A 48 13.91 6.68 9.55
C VAL A 48 13.16 6.29 8.28
N VAL A 49 11.86 6.59 8.23
CA VAL A 49 11.04 6.44 7.03
C VAL A 49 10.52 7.81 6.62
N ILE A 50 10.76 8.19 5.37
CA ILE A 50 10.31 9.46 4.79
C ILE A 50 9.32 9.13 3.69
N SER A 51 8.12 9.70 3.77
CA SER A 51 7.04 9.58 2.79
C SER A 51 6.75 10.93 2.16
N SER A 52 6.58 10.97 0.84
CA SER A 52 6.20 12.16 0.08
C SER A 52 4.85 11.95 -0.60
N TYR A 53 4.08 13.02 -0.72
CA TYR A 53 2.73 12.97 -1.26
C TYR A 53 2.57 14.01 -2.37
N ASN A 54 1.66 13.74 -3.32
CA ASN A 54 1.26 14.73 -4.31
C ASN A 54 0.17 15.66 -3.74
N LYS A 55 -0.23 16.67 -4.53
CA LYS A 55 -1.29 17.61 -4.15
C LYS A 55 -2.66 16.96 -3.88
N GLN A 56 -2.90 15.74 -4.34
CA GLN A 56 -4.11 14.97 -4.06
C GLN A 56 -4.01 14.15 -2.77
N GLY A 57 -2.87 14.25 -2.04
CA GLY A 57 -2.61 13.47 -0.83
C GLY A 57 -2.21 12.01 -1.10
N LEU A 58 -1.91 11.64 -2.34
CA LEU A 58 -1.51 10.29 -2.71
C LEU A 58 -0.01 10.11 -2.50
N LEU A 59 0.38 8.97 -1.91
CA LEU A 59 1.77 8.62 -1.60
C LEU A 59 2.58 8.41 -2.88
N THR A 60 3.51 9.31 -3.18
CA THR A 60 4.35 9.23 -4.39
C THR A 60 5.69 8.57 -4.15
N GLU A 61 6.24 8.70 -2.95
CA GLU A 61 7.56 8.16 -2.63
C GLU A 61 7.65 7.73 -1.17
N THR A 62 8.39 6.65 -0.90
CA THR A 62 8.82 6.26 0.45
C THR A 62 10.29 5.89 0.41
N LYS A 63 11.08 6.43 1.33
CA LYS A 63 12.47 6.10 1.56
C LYS A 63 12.67 5.61 2.98
N GLU A 64 13.31 4.48 3.13
CA GLU A 64 13.66 3.91 4.43
C GLU A 64 15.16 3.93 4.63
N TYR A 65 15.61 4.48 5.74
CA TYR A 65 17.03 4.60 6.12
C TYR A 65 17.29 3.83 7.40
N ASN A 66 18.46 3.21 7.51
CA ASN A 66 18.92 2.63 8.76
C ASN A 66 19.40 3.72 9.75
N LYS A 67 19.83 3.29 10.93
CA LYS A 67 20.35 4.20 11.98
C LYS A 67 21.58 5.00 11.58
N ASN A 68 22.35 4.55 10.56
CA ASN A 68 23.54 5.21 10.03
C ASN A 68 23.22 6.22 8.93
N GLY A 69 21.93 6.36 8.54
CA GLY A 69 21.49 7.22 7.44
C GLY A 69 21.67 6.58 6.03
N GLU A 70 21.93 5.28 5.96
CA GLU A 70 22.04 4.58 4.69
C GLU A 70 20.68 4.13 4.19
N LEU A 71 20.38 4.37 2.90
CA LEU A 71 19.11 3.99 2.28
C LEU A 71 19.00 2.46 2.23
N GLN A 72 17.91 1.92 2.76
CA GLN A 72 17.64 0.49 2.85
C GLN A 72 16.54 0.03 1.89
N ALA A 73 15.55 0.87 1.70
CA ALA A 73 14.45 0.59 0.78
C ALA A 73 13.92 1.87 0.15
N TYR A 74 13.37 1.73 -1.02
CA TYR A 74 12.79 2.81 -1.80
C TYR A 74 11.53 2.33 -2.52
N THR A 75 10.47 3.14 -2.48
CA THR A 75 9.26 2.91 -3.26
C THR A 75 8.88 4.20 -3.97
N ALA A 76 8.52 4.12 -5.25
CA ALA A 76 7.98 5.22 -6.03
C ALA A 76 6.67 4.80 -6.71
N ASN A 77 5.66 5.65 -6.62
CA ASN A 77 4.33 5.44 -7.16
C ASN A 77 3.97 6.55 -8.15
N LYS A 78 3.25 6.16 -9.21
CA LYS A 78 2.67 7.10 -10.17
C LYS A 78 1.17 6.85 -10.28
N TYR A 79 0.43 7.93 -10.45
CA TYR A 79 -1.03 7.91 -10.52
C TYR A 79 -1.50 8.57 -11.82
N ASP A 80 -2.67 8.17 -12.30
CA ASP A 80 -3.36 8.85 -13.38
C ASP A 80 -4.12 10.09 -12.85
N ASP A 81 -4.75 10.83 -13.77
CA ASP A 81 -5.52 12.04 -13.44
C ASP A 81 -6.72 11.78 -12.52
N LYS A 82 -7.18 10.53 -12.44
CA LYS A 82 -8.26 10.08 -11.55
C LYS A 82 -7.76 9.62 -10.17
N GLY A 83 -6.44 9.69 -9.92
CA GLY A 83 -5.82 9.25 -8.68
C GLY A 83 -5.62 7.74 -8.57
N ARG A 84 -5.76 6.97 -9.66
CA ARG A 84 -5.53 5.52 -9.68
C ARG A 84 -4.05 5.23 -9.86
N LEU A 85 -3.52 4.26 -9.12
CA LEU A 85 -2.12 3.84 -9.21
C LEU A 85 -1.84 3.17 -10.56
N ILE A 86 -1.00 3.79 -11.40
CA ILE A 86 -0.64 3.24 -12.73
C ILE A 86 0.75 2.59 -12.74
N SER A 87 1.61 2.92 -11.80
CA SER A 87 2.92 2.28 -11.67
C SER A 87 3.43 2.35 -10.25
N SER A 88 4.08 1.26 -9.81
CA SER A 88 4.85 1.21 -8.58
C SER A 88 6.23 0.63 -8.86
N GLN A 89 7.26 1.22 -8.26
CA GLN A 89 8.62 0.68 -8.28
C GLN A 89 9.10 0.53 -6.85
N HIS A 90 9.56 -0.66 -6.51
CA HIS A 90 10.14 -0.96 -5.21
C HIS A 90 11.59 -1.43 -5.39
N GLN A 91 12.48 -0.96 -4.50
CA GLN A 91 13.86 -1.44 -4.39
C GLN A 91 14.15 -1.75 -2.93
N ASN A 92 14.69 -2.94 -2.69
CA ASN A 92 15.21 -3.34 -1.40
C ASN A 92 16.74 -3.40 -1.51
N LEU A 93 17.41 -2.51 -0.79
CA LEU A 93 18.86 -2.38 -0.79
C LEU A 93 19.52 -3.15 0.37
N LEU A 94 18.73 -3.74 1.25
CA LEU A 94 19.18 -4.70 2.24
C LEU A 94 19.53 -6.00 1.51
N PHE A 95 20.81 -6.16 1.20
CA PHE A 95 21.31 -7.43 0.70
C PHE A 95 21.23 -8.48 1.81
N THR A 96 20.18 -9.28 1.80
CA THR A 96 20.23 -10.59 2.45
C THR A 96 20.82 -11.55 1.43
N ASN A 97 21.65 -12.48 1.87
CA ASN A 97 22.30 -13.49 1.00
C ASN A 97 21.29 -14.53 0.45
N SER A 98 20.02 -14.22 0.41
CA SER A 98 18.98 -15.10 -0.14
C SER A 98 18.86 -14.88 -1.64
N PRO A 99 19.16 -15.91 -2.47
CA PRO A 99 19.07 -15.80 -3.92
C PRO A 99 17.65 -15.51 -4.43
N ASP A 100 16.63 -15.90 -3.67
CA ASP A 100 15.20 -15.77 -4.04
C ASP A 100 14.57 -14.46 -3.58
N GLN A 101 15.33 -13.62 -2.85
CA GLN A 101 14.81 -12.33 -2.38
C GLN A 101 14.62 -11.37 -3.56
N VAL A 102 13.46 -10.73 -3.63
CA VAL A 102 13.19 -9.66 -4.58
C VAL A 102 13.95 -8.40 -4.15
N ILE A 103 14.95 -7.99 -4.95
CA ILE A 103 15.74 -6.77 -4.71
C ILE A 103 15.19 -5.55 -5.46
N SER A 104 14.48 -5.79 -6.57
CA SER A 104 13.77 -4.74 -7.30
C SER A 104 12.51 -5.30 -7.92
N GLN A 105 11.43 -4.53 -7.86
CA GLN A 105 10.16 -4.84 -8.49
C GLN A 105 9.60 -3.59 -9.16
N LYS A 106 9.07 -3.75 -10.36
CA LYS A 106 8.27 -2.74 -11.06
C LYS A 106 6.93 -3.35 -11.42
N ASP A 107 5.85 -2.65 -11.06
CA ASP A 107 4.49 -3.02 -11.39
C ASP A 107 3.86 -1.93 -12.25
N ALA A 108 3.14 -2.34 -13.30
CA ALA A 108 2.26 -1.49 -14.07
C ALA A 108 0.82 -1.98 -13.88
N TYR A 109 -0.10 -1.06 -13.65
CA TYR A 109 -1.50 -1.34 -13.36
C TYR A 109 -2.36 -0.82 -14.51
N GLU A 110 -3.20 -1.66 -15.05
CA GLU A 110 -4.13 -1.34 -16.12
C GLU A 110 -5.57 -1.43 -15.61
N TYR A 111 -6.42 -0.55 -16.11
CA TYR A 111 -7.81 -0.45 -15.68
C TYR A 111 -8.74 -0.61 -16.87
N ASP A 112 -9.86 -1.27 -16.67
CA ASP A 112 -10.90 -1.39 -17.67
C ASP A 112 -11.67 -0.06 -17.88
N LYS A 113 -12.61 -0.08 -18.85
CA LYS A 113 -13.45 1.08 -19.16
C LYS A 113 -14.33 1.55 -18.00
N TYR A 114 -14.58 0.69 -17.02
CA TYR A 114 -15.36 0.99 -15.82
C TYR A 114 -14.50 1.50 -14.66
N GLY A 115 -13.18 1.40 -14.77
CA GLY A 115 -12.23 1.82 -13.76
C GLY A 115 -11.80 0.72 -12.80
N TYR A 116 -12.17 -0.53 -13.03
CA TYR A 116 -11.69 -1.67 -12.27
C TYR A 116 -10.28 -2.07 -12.72
N LEU A 117 -9.44 -2.49 -11.79
CA LEU A 117 -8.10 -2.99 -12.09
C LEU A 117 -8.19 -4.27 -12.92
N SER A 118 -7.83 -4.20 -14.21
CA SER A 118 -7.93 -5.33 -15.13
C SER A 118 -6.66 -6.18 -15.20
N GLN A 119 -5.50 -5.55 -15.00
CA GLN A 119 -4.23 -6.23 -15.16
C GLN A 119 -3.13 -5.60 -14.31
N ILE A 120 -2.22 -6.45 -13.81
CA ILE A 120 -0.96 -6.04 -13.20
C ILE A 120 0.16 -6.73 -13.97
N VAL A 121 1.02 -5.95 -14.63
CA VAL A 121 2.24 -6.46 -15.25
C VAL A 121 3.40 -6.18 -14.30
N TYR A 122 4.15 -7.21 -13.95
CA TYR A 122 5.28 -7.06 -13.03
C TYR A 122 6.60 -7.50 -13.63
N GLN A 123 7.69 -6.86 -13.19
CA GLN A 123 9.07 -7.22 -13.45
C GLN A 123 9.82 -7.24 -12.13
N ARG A 124 10.57 -8.30 -11.87
CA ARG A 124 11.34 -8.48 -10.63
C ARG A 124 12.80 -8.82 -10.95
N ILE A 125 13.70 -8.35 -10.08
CA ILE A 125 15.10 -8.76 -10.03
C ILE A 125 15.30 -9.41 -8.68
N LEU A 126 15.83 -10.64 -8.67
CA LEU A 126 16.12 -11.42 -7.47
C LEU A 126 17.56 -11.19 -6.99
N GLY A 127 17.88 -11.64 -5.79
CA GLY A 127 19.22 -11.49 -5.18
C GLY A 127 20.34 -12.16 -5.95
N ASN A 128 20.04 -13.20 -6.75
CA ASN A 128 20.95 -13.83 -7.70
C ASN A 128 21.04 -13.12 -9.07
N ASN A 129 20.49 -11.90 -9.19
CA ASN A 129 20.34 -11.12 -10.42
C ASN A 129 19.43 -11.76 -11.49
N GLN A 130 18.69 -12.81 -11.14
CA GLN A 130 17.70 -13.39 -12.03
C GLN A 130 16.54 -12.39 -12.26
N LYS A 131 16.17 -12.22 -13.52
CA LYS A 131 15.02 -11.38 -13.90
C LYS A 131 13.81 -12.25 -14.15
N THR A 132 12.71 -11.91 -13.54
CA THR A 132 11.40 -12.54 -13.77
C THR A 132 10.38 -11.49 -14.14
N SER A 133 9.41 -11.86 -14.97
CA SER A 133 8.29 -11.00 -15.33
C SER A 133 7.04 -11.85 -15.47
N GLY A 134 5.90 -11.23 -15.28
CA GLY A 134 4.62 -11.89 -15.43
C GLY A 134 3.48 -10.89 -15.49
N CYS A 135 2.30 -11.44 -15.64
CA CYS A 135 1.06 -10.70 -15.70
C CYS A 135 0.02 -11.39 -14.83
N LEU A 136 -0.68 -10.61 -14.03
CA LEU A 136 -1.85 -11.02 -13.27
C LEU A 136 -3.06 -10.34 -13.90
N THR A 137 -3.97 -11.13 -14.42
CA THR A 137 -5.25 -10.62 -14.93
C THR A 137 -6.26 -10.61 -13.81
N CYS A 138 -6.99 -9.51 -13.66
CA CYS A 138 -8.05 -9.39 -12.68
C CYS A 138 -9.40 -9.47 -13.39
N LEU A 139 -10.23 -10.42 -12.98
CA LEU A 139 -11.56 -10.61 -13.55
C LEU A 139 -12.61 -10.14 -12.53
N TYR A 140 -13.65 -9.49 -13.04
CA TYR A 140 -14.75 -8.99 -12.23
C TYR A 140 -16.09 -9.49 -12.78
N ASP A 141 -17.03 -9.74 -11.90
CA ASP A 141 -18.41 -10.00 -12.26
C ASP A 141 -19.15 -8.70 -12.66
N LYS A 142 -20.40 -8.85 -13.06
CA LYS A 142 -21.26 -7.70 -13.44
C LYS A 142 -21.54 -6.71 -12.32
N TYR A 143 -21.24 -7.06 -11.06
CA TYR A 143 -21.42 -6.22 -9.89
C TYR A 143 -20.12 -5.58 -9.41
N GLY A 144 -18.98 -5.89 -10.08
CA GLY A 144 -17.66 -5.33 -9.75
C GLY A 144 -16.90 -6.09 -8.66
N ASN A 145 -17.33 -7.30 -8.29
CA ASN A 145 -16.59 -8.13 -7.36
C ASN A 145 -15.54 -8.95 -8.09
N ARG A 146 -14.35 -9.02 -7.53
CA ARG A 146 -13.22 -9.73 -8.12
C ARG A 146 -13.43 -11.25 -8.06
N ILE A 147 -13.35 -11.95 -9.21
CA ILE A 147 -13.66 -13.38 -9.37
C ILE A 147 -12.49 -14.24 -9.84
N ASP A 148 -11.31 -13.67 -10.07
CA ASP A 148 -10.08 -14.38 -10.46
C ASP A 148 -9.33 -15.00 -9.27
N GLY A 149 -9.79 -14.77 -8.04
CA GLY A 149 -9.29 -15.38 -6.82
C GLY A 149 -9.98 -16.70 -6.48
N ASN A 150 -9.69 -17.20 -5.28
CA ASN A 150 -10.25 -18.46 -4.75
C ASN A 150 -11.67 -18.29 -4.17
N SER A 151 -12.39 -17.19 -4.46
CA SER A 151 -13.68 -16.91 -3.86
C SER A 151 -14.83 -16.97 -4.86
N TYR A 152 -15.96 -17.55 -4.42
CA TYR A 152 -17.25 -17.44 -5.08
C TYR A 152 -18.16 -16.51 -4.31
N TYR A 153 -18.98 -15.75 -5.05
CA TYR A 153 -19.96 -14.84 -4.47
C TYR A 153 -21.37 -15.21 -4.92
N GLU A 154 -22.30 -15.30 -3.95
CA GLU A 154 -23.73 -15.36 -4.19
C GLU A 154 -24.33 -13.99 -3.94
N TYR A 155 -25.33 -13.60 -4.73
CA TYR A 155 -25.93 -12.28 -4.68
C TYR A 155 -27.42 -12.37 -4.41
N ASP A 156 -27.96 -11.40 -3.70
CA ASP A 156 -29.39 -11.20 -3.59
C ASP A 156 -29.97 -10.56 -4.86
N ASN A 157 -31.28 -10.36 -4.86
CA ASN A 157 -32.00 -9.76 -5.99
C ASN A 157 -31.68 -8.27 -6.23
N THR A 158 -30.98 -7.61 -5.27
CA THR A 158 -30.52 -6.21 -5.40
C THR A 158 -29.08 -6.13 -5.93
N GLY A 159 -28.39 -7.27 -6.07
CA GLY A 159 -27.02 -7.33 -6.53
C GLY A 159 -25.98 -7.17 -5.42
N GLN A 160 -26.40 -7.24 -4.15
CA GLN A 160 -25.47 -7.29 -3.02
C GLN A 160 -25.04 -8.74 -2.77
N TRP A 161 -23.75 -8.96 -2.51
CA TRP A 161 -23.29 -10.32 -2.19
C TRP A 161 -23.74 -10.70 -0.77
N VAL A 162 -24.26 -11.90 -0.63
CA VAL A 162 -24.79 -12.45 0.62
C VAL A 162 -24.02 -13.63 1.12
N CYS A 163 -23.21 -14.25 0.25
CA CYS A 163 -22.38 -15.37 0.59
C CYS A 163 -21.05 -15.29 -0.17
N ARG A 164 -19.95 -15.56 0.53
CA ARG A 164 -18.61 -15.75 -0.02
C ARG A 164 -18.10 -17.11 0.42
N THR A 165 -17.65 -17.92 -0.51
CA THR A 165 -17.07 -19.23 -0.26
C THR A 165 -15.64 -19.27 -0.81
N ASP A 166 -14.69 -19.73 -0.01
CA ASP A 166 -13.33 -20.00 -0.46
C ASP A 166 -13.28 -21.34 -1.20
N ARG A 167 -12.63 -21.39 -2.37
CA ARG A 167 -12.49 -22.61 -3.18
C ARG A 167 -11.57 -23.65 -2.54
N GLU A 168 -10.53 -23.19 -1.85
CA GLU A 168 -9.57 -24.07 -1.17
C GLU A 168 -10.10 -24.55 0.17
N HIS A 169 -10.96 -23.74 0.81
CA HIS A 169 -11.56 -24.00 2.10
C HIS A 169 -13.09 -23.91 2.04
N PRO A 170 -13.77 -24.80 1.30
CA PRO A 170 -15.22 -24.68 1.04
C PRO A 170 -16.11 -24.80 2.29
N LYS A 171 -15.52 -25.13 3.45
CA LYS A 171 -16.22 -25.11 4.74
C LYS A 171 -16.21 -23.74 5.40
N GLU A 172 -15.33 -22.84 4.94
CA GLU A 172 -15.27 -21.46 5.41
C GLU A 172 -16.22 -20.61 4.57
N VAL A 173 -17.44 -20.47 5.05
CA VAL A 173 -18.50 -19.69 4.39
C VAL A 173 -18.73 -18.43 5.18
N GLU A 174 -18.42 -17.27 4.58
CA GLU A 174 -18.76 -15.97 5.11
C GLU A 174 -20.16 -15.58 4.59
N ARG A 175 -21.10 -15.36 5.50
CA ARG A 175 -22.47 -14.94 5.18
C ARG A 175 -22.75 -13.60 5.80
N ILE A 176 -23.31 -12.68 5.00
CA ILE A 176 -23.78 -11.37 5.46
C ILE A 176 -25.29 -11.35 5.38
N GLN A 177 -25.92 -11.06 6.50
CA GLN A 177 -27.35 -10.80 6.54
C GLN A 177 -27.58 -9.29 6.61
N TYR A 178 -28.08 -8.70 5.53
CA TYR A 178 -28.48 -7.29 5.53
C TYR A 178 -29.84 -7.15 6.20
N ILE A 179 -29.88 -6.45 7.34
CA ILE A 179 -31.12 -6.11 8.01
C ILE A 179 -31.52 -4.73 7.49
N TYR A 180 -32.44 -4.70 6.54
CA TYR A 180 -33.07 -3.46 6.10
C TYR A 180 -34.02 -2.98 7.21
N LYS A 181 -33.81 -1.76 7.73
CA LYS A 181 -34.72 -1.05 8.61
C LYS A 181 -35.65 -0.15 7.80
#